data_23be0c1b5c89891ab2d9549c384da7b6
#
_entry.id   23be0c1b5c89891ab2d9549c384da7b6
#
_cell.length_a   1.000
_cell.length_b   1.000
_cell.length_c   1.000
_cell.angle_alpha   90.00
_cell.angle_beta   90.00
_cell.angle_gamma   90.00
#
_symmetry.space_group_name_H-M   'P 1'
#
loop_
_entity.id
_entity.type
_entity.pdbx_description
1 polymer ?
#
loop_
_entity_poly.entity_id
_entity_poly.type
_entity_poly.pdbx_seq_one_letter_code
_entity_poly.pdbx_strand_id
1 'polypeptide(L)' 'MKSMPPELKSYKEEFDFIHKKIGDLEWERATIYLGKKAIMRSDIEMIDEQLENYRENISILIENVRDKVQRINQQNRRKD' A
#
# COMPACT_ATOMS: atom_id res chain seq x y z
N MET A 1 -11.85 -22.10 2.12
CA MET A 1 -11.17 -20.84 1.82
C MET A 1 -10.69 -20.82 0.39
N LYS A 2 -11.13 -19.84 -0.38
CA LYS A 2 -10.67 -19.74 -1.77
C LYS A 2 -9.22 -19.24 -1.77
N SER A 3 -8.34 -20.02 -2.40
CA SER A 3 -6.96 -19.58 -2.58
C SER A 3 -6.91 -18.43 -3.57
N MET A 4 -5.97 -17.52 -3.34
CA MET A 4 -5.77 -16.38 -4.23
C MET A 4 -5.27 -16.87 -5.59
N PRO A 5 -5.80 -16.35 -6.71
CA PRO A 5 -5.27 -16.68 -8.03
C PRO A 5 -3.77 -16.33 -8.11
N PRO A 6 -2.97 -17.17 -8.78
CA PRO A 6 -1.53 -16.90 -8.92
C PRO A 6 -1.22 -15.53 -9.53
N GLU A 7 -2.11 -15.04 -10.40
CA GLU A 7 -1.94 -13.76 -11.07
C GLU A 7 -1.99 -12.58 -10.10
N LEU A 8 -2.61 -12.77 -8.93
CA LEU A 8 -2.74 -11.70 -7.94
C LEU A 8 -1.71 -11.79 -6.83
N LYS A 9 -0.93 -12.87 -6.78
CA LYS A 9 0.02 -13.09 -5.69
C LYS A 9 1.06 -11.99 -5.58
N SER A 10 1.65 -11.59 -6.71
CA SER A 10 2.67 -10.53 -6.70
C SER A 10 2.08 -9.18 -6.30
N TYR A 11 0.86 -8.89 -6.69
CA TYR A 11 0.15 -7.68 -6.27
C TYR A 11 -0.10 -7.67 -4.77
N LYS A 12 -0.47 -8.81 -4.21
CA LYS A 12 -0.71 -8.94 -2.77
C LYS A 12 0.58 -8.72 -1.98
N GLU A 13 1.68 -9.28 -2.44
CA GLU A 13 2.99 -9.09 -1.80
C GLU A 13 3.40 -7.64 -1.81
N GLU A 14 3.23 -6.96 -2.94
CA GLU A 14 3.53 -5.54 -3.08
C GLU A 14 2.62 -4.69 -2.19
N PHE A 15 1.32 -5.02 -2.16
CA PHE A 15 0.35 -4.34 -1.30
C PHE A 15 0.75 -4.45 0.17
N ASP A 16 1.09 -5.65 0.62
CA ASP A 16 1.48 -5.89 2.01
C ASP A 16 2.75 -5.13 2.37
N PHE A 17 3.72 -5.09 1.45
CA PHE A 17 4.97 -4.35 1.65
C PHE A 17 4.71 -2.85 1.82
N ILE A 18 3.93 -2.27 0.93
CA ILE A 18 3.63 -0.83 0.97
C ILE A 18 2.80 -0.50 2.22
N HIS A 19 1.83 -1.36 2.54
CA HIS A 19 0.98 -1.16 3.72
C HIS A 19 1.80 -1.18 5.00
N LYS A 20 2.78 -2.07 5.08
CA LYS A 20 3.70 -2.12 6.21
C LYS A 20 4.52 -0.84 6.31
N LYS A 21 5.02 -0.33 5.18
CA LYS A 21 5.79 0.92 5.16
C LYS A 21 4.95 2.10 5.63
N ILE A 22 3.70 2.17 5.20
CA ILE A 22 2.78 3.21 5.66
C ILE A 22 2.58 3.11 7.17
N GLY A 23 2.33 1.92 7.68
CA GLY A 23 2.14 1.70 9.12
C GLY A 23 3.35 2.12 9.93
N ASP A 24 4.56 1.76 9.46
CA ASP A 24 5.80 2.13 10.13
C ASP A 24 5.99 3.66 10.17
N LEU A 25 5.70 4.33 9.06
CA LEU A 25 5.81 5.79 8.98
C LEU A 25 4.76 6.49 9.83
N GLU A 26 3.54 5.98 9.84
CA GLU A 26 2.48 6.53 10.68
C GLU A 26 2.82 6.40 12.16
N TRP A 27 3.38 5.26 12.56
CA TRP A 27 3.86 5.04 13.93
C TRP A 27 4.99 6.00 14.27
N GLU A 28 5.96 6.14 13.38
CA GLU A 28 7.08 7.07 13.56
C GLU A 28 6.55 8.50 13.73
N ARG A 29 5.62 8.92 12.88
CA ARG A 29 5.03 10.25 12.96
C ARG A 29 4.28 10.44 14.28
N ALA A 30 3.52 9.45 14.70
CA ALA A 30 2.75 9.52 15.96
C ALA A 30 3.66 9.62 17.18
N THR A 31 4.82 8.97 17.15
CA THR A 31 5.74 8.90 18.30
C THR A 31 6.83 9.97 18.27
N ILE A 32 6.89 10.77 17.22
CA ILE A 32 7.95 11.74 17.05
C ILE A 32 8.03 12.75 18.20
N TYR A 33 6.89 13.09 18.82
CA TYR A 33 6.82 14.01 19.94
C TYR A 33 7.14 13.36 21.29
N LEU A 34 7.29 12.04 21.33
CA LEU A 34 7.67 11.33 22.56
C LEU A 34 9.17 11.38 22.80
N GLY A 35 9.94 11.71 21.78
CA GLY A 35 11.38 11.85 21.91
C GLY A 35 11.75 13.13 22.62
N LYS A 36 12.87 13.08 23.36
CA LYS A 36 13.41 14.26 24.06
C LYS A 36 14.23 15.16 23.15
N LYS A 37 14.46 14.78 21.91
CA LYS A 37 15.23 15.56 20.95
C LYS A 37 14.33 16.60 20.29
N ALA A 38 14.89 17.78 20.07
CA ALA A 38 14.21 18.80 19.28
C ALA A 38 13.95 18.26 17.89
N ILE A 39 12.68 18.25 17.50
CA ILE A 39 12.26 17.73 16.20
C ILE A 39 12.18 18.90 15.25
N MET A 40 12.87 18.77 14.13
CA MET A 40 12.80 19.76 13.08
C MET A 40 11.53 19.57 12.27
N ARG A 41 10.92 20.68 11.88
CA ARG A 41 9.76 20.67 11.02
C ARG A 41 10.00 19.88 9.73
N SER A 42 11.24 19.94 9.22
CA SER A 42 11.63 19.19 8.02
C SER A 42 11.49 17.69 8.19
N ASP A 43 11.69 17.15 9.41
CA ASP A 43 11.56 15.72 9.66
C ASP A 43 10.10 15.27 9.49
N ILE A 44 9.16 16.06 9.98
CA ILE A 44 7.74 15.78 9.83
C ILE A 44 7.33 15.89 8.36
N GLU A 45 7.82 16.92 7.68
CA GLU A 45 7.52 17.10 6.25
C GLU A 45 8.03 15.94 5.41
N MET A 46 9.21 15.39 5.72
CA MET A 46 9.74 14.23 5.03
C MET A 46 8.87 13.00 5.23
N ILE A 47 8.42 12.76 6.46
CA ILE A 47 7.56 11.63 6.76
C ILE A 47 6.22 11.79 6.02
N ASP A 48 5.63 12.97 6.04
CA ASP A 48 4.36 13.25 5.35
C ASP A 48 4.49 13.07 3.84
N GLU A 49 5.60 13.49 3.25
CA GLU A 49 5.87 13.30 1.83
C GLU A 49 5.97 11.83 1.47
N GLN A 50 6.70 11.05 2.27
CA GLN A 50 6.82 9.61 2.05
C GLN A 50 5.48 8.91 2.19
N LEU A 51 4.68 9.30 3.19
CA LEU A 51 3.34 8.75 3.38
C LEU A 51 2.45 9.02 2.15
N GLU A 52 2.49 10.24 1.63
CA GLU A 52 1.71 10.60 0.46
C GLU A 52 2.13 9.77 -0.75
N ASN A 53 3.43 9.60 -0.96
CA ASN A 53 3.95 8.79 -2.06
C ASN A 53 3.50 7.34 -1.96
N TYR A 54 3.56 6.74 -0.78
CA TYR A 54 3.12 5.35 -0.59
C TYR A 54 1.62 5.21 -0.76
N ARG A 55 0.83 6.17 -0.29
CA ARG A 55 -0.63 6.15 -0.48
C ARG A 55 -1.00 6.24 -1.95
N GLU A 56 -0.30 7.05 -2.70
CA GLU A 56 -0.48 7.13 -4.15
C GLU A 56 -0.14 5.81 -4.83
N ASN A 57 0.98 5.20 -4.43
CA ASN A 57 1.39 3.90 -4.95
C ASN A 57 0.34 2.83 -4.66
N ILE A 58 -0.24 2.82 -3.46
CA ILE A 58 -1.31 1.87 -3.11
C ILE A 58 -2.55 2.11 -3.98
N SER A 59 -2.91 3.35 -4.24
CA SER A 59 -4.07 3.66 -5.08
C SER A 59 -3.88 3.11 -6.50
N ILE A 60 -2.70 3.31 -7.07
CA ILE A 60 -2.37 2.78 -8.38
C ILE A 60 -2.40 1.25 -8.38
N LEU A 61 -1.85 0.64 -7.34
CA LEU A 61 -1.83 -0.81 -7.19
C LEU A 61 -3.25 -1.37 -7.11
N ILE A 62 -4.12 -0.73 -6.34
CA ILE A 62 -5.53 -1.15 -6.21
C ILE A 62 -6.24 -1.08 -7.56
N GLU A 63 -6.01 -0.04 -8.34
CA GLU A 63 -6.57 0.08 -9.68
C GLU A 63 -6.09 -1.06 -10.59
N ASN A 64 -4.81 -1.38 -10.52
CA ASN A 64 -4.24 -2.48 -11.29
C ASN A 64 -4.84 -3.83 -10.90
N VAL A 65 -5.05 -4.04 -9.60
CA VAL A 65 -5.67 -5.27 -9.08
C VAL A 65 -7.12 -5.37 -9.56
N ARG A 66 -7.88 -4.28 -9.47
CA ARG A 66 -9.28 -4.26 -9.93
C ARG A 66 -9.38 -4.60 -11.41
N ASP A 67 -8.49 -4.03 -12.21
CA ASP A 67 -8.44 -4.27 -13.64
C ASP A 67 -8.15 -5.74 -13.93
N LYS A 68 -7.18 -6.31 -13.21
CA LYS A 68 -6.82 -7.72 -13.36
C LYS A 68 -7.97 -8.64 -12.95
N VAL A 69 -8.65 -8.32 -11.85
CA VAL A 69 -9.80 -9.09 -11.37
C VAL A 69 -10.92 -9.07 -12.42
N GLN A 70 -11.19 -7.93 -13.03
CA GLN A 70 -12.20 -7.83 -14.07
C GLN A 70 -11.86 -8.73 -15.26
N ARG A 71 -10.60 -8.75 -15.67
CA ARG A 71 -10.15 -9.61 -16.77
C ARG A 71 -10.32 -11.09 -16.44
N ILE A 72 -9.98 -11.49 -15.22
CA ILE A 72 -10.15 -12.87 -14.77
C ILE A 72 -11.64 -13.24 -14.79
N ASN A 73 -12.50 -12.37 -14.29
CA ASN A 73 -13.93 -12.61 -14.27
C ASN A 73 -14.52 -12.72 -15.66
N GLN A 74 -14.08 -11.89 -16.60
CA GLN A 74 -14.50 -11.94 -17.98
C GLN A 74 -14.10 -13.27 -18.64
N GLN A 75 -12.89 -13.75 -18.39
CA GLN A 75 -12.43 -15.03 -18.89
C GLN A 75 -13.27 -16.17 -18.34
N ASN A 76 -13.62 -16.13 -17.08
CA ASN A 76 -14.44 -17.15 -16.45
C ASN A 76 -15.87 -17.18 -17.04
N ARG A 77 -16.43 -16.01 -17.36
CA ARG A 77 -17.75 -15.92 -17.99
C ARG A 77 -17.76 -16.52 -19.40
N ARG A 78 -16.65 -16.39 -20.13
CA ARG A 78 -16.54 -16.92 -21.48
C ARG A 78 -16.45 -18.43 -21.53
N LYS A 79 -16.08 -19.06 -20.44
CA LYS A 79 -15.98 -20.53 -20.39
C LYS A 79 -17.31 -21.23 -20.17
N ASP A 80 -18.31 -20.48 -19.82
CA ASP A 80 -19.67 -21.01 -19.69
C ASP A 80 -20.37 -20.99 -21.02
#